data_509aae0ae02691682188f0b68536c940
#
_entry.id   509aae0ae02691682188f0b68536c940
#
_cell.length_a   1.000
_cell.length_b   1.000
_cell.length_c   1.000
_cell.angle_alpha   90.00
_cell.angle_beta   90.00
_cell.angle_gamma   90.00
#
_symmetry.space_group_name_H-M   'P 1'
#
loop_
_entity.id
_entity.type
_entity.pdbx_description
1 polymer ?
#
loop_
_entity_poly.entity_id
_entity_poly.type
_entity_poly.pdbx_seq_one_letter_code
_entity_poly.pdbx_strand_id
1 'polypeptide(L)'
;VIAVDIAKNFLEHIAKTNREQELRNVDTLLCTADSTELQPESIDFAFICDTYHHFEYPTKTMTSLFRALKSGGRVVVIDFKRVEGQSTPWVMSHVRAGQEVFEKEILDCGFTKLEQKEDLLKENYFLVFQKP
;
A
#
# COMPACT_ATOMS: atom_id res chain seq x y z
N VAL A 1 -0.63 6.43 -14.16
CA VAL A 1 -0.78 5.56 -12.97
C VAL A 1 -0.18 4.20 -13.28
N ILE A 2 0.52 3.59 -12.32
CA ILE A 2 1.03 2.22 -12.42
C ILE A 2 0.28 1.38 -11.40
N ALA A 3 -0.49 0.39 -11.86
CA ALA A 3 -1.12 -0.61 -11.00
C ALA A 3 -0.12 -1.75 -10.77
N VAL A 4 0.28 -1.93 -9.51
CA VAL A 4 1.27 -2.93 -9.09
C VAL A 4 0.56 -4.03 -8.33
N ASP A 5 0.74 -5.28 -8.73
CA ASP A 5 0.16 -6.43 -8.05
C ASP A 5 1.02 -7.68 -8.24
N ILE A 6 0.96 -8.62 -7.29
CA ILE A 6 1.60 -9.93 -7.39
C ILE A 6 0.74 -10.92 -8.19
N ALA A 7 -0.56 -10.68 -8.28
CA ALA A 7 -1.52 -11.54 -8.96
C ALA A 7 -1.66 -11.15 -10.44
N LYS A 8 -1.04 -11.94 -11.30
CA LYS A 8 -1.07 -11.71 -12.75
C LYS A 8 -2.49 -11.58 -13.34
N ASN A 9 -3.42 -12.39 -12.85
CA ASN A 9 -4.82 -12.36 -13.30
C ASN A 9 -5.52 -11.02 -12.95
N PHE A 10 -5.17 -10.36 -11.84
CA PHE A 10 -5.70 -9.04 -11.52
C PHE A 10 -5.15 -7.98 -12.46
N LEU A 11 -3.86 -8.04 -12.78
CA LEU A 11 -3.25 -7.13 -13.75
C LEU A 11 -3.83 -7.32 -15.15
N GLU A 12 -4.10 -8.55 -15.57
CA GLU A 12 -4.77 -8.86 -16.85
C GLU A 12 -6.21 -8.30 -16.87
N HIS A 13 -6.94 -8.38 -15.76
CA HIS A 13 -8.26 -7.77 -15.61
C HIS A 13 -8.19 -6.24 -15.73
N ILE A 14 -7.26 -5.59 -15.04
CA ILE A 14 -7.03 -4.14 -15.14
C ILE A 14 -6.71 -3.76 -16.58
N ALA A 15 -5.78 -4.46 -17.23
CA ALA A 15 -5.42 -4.19 -18.62
C ALA A 15 -6.60 -4.37 -19.60
N LYS A 16 -7.47 -5.34 -19.35
CA LYS A 16 -8.71 -5.53 -20.11
C LYS A 16 -9.67 -4.36 -19.91
N THR A 17 -9.93 -4.00 -18.65
CA THR A 17 -10.81 -2.87 -18.30
C THR A 17 -10.31 -1.55 -18.91
N ASN A 18 -8.99 -1.30 -18.87
CA ASN A 18 -8.38 -0.12 -19.49
C ASN A 18 -8.68 -0.05 -20.99
N ARG A 19 -8.57 -1.19 -21.71
CA ARG A 19 -8.90 -1.23 -23.14
C ARG A 19 -10.38 -1.00 -23.40
N GLU A 20 -11.28 -1.62 -22.62
CA GLU A 20 -12.72 -1.47 -22.74
C GLU A 20 -13.22 -0.05 -22.46
N GLN A 21 -12.53 0.64 -21.53
CA GLN A 21 -12.84 2.03 -21.16
C GLN A 21 -11.99 3.07 -21.88
N GLU A 22 -11.16 2.66 -22.83
CA GLU A 22 -10.24 3.51 -23.61
C GLU A 22 -9.28 4.34 -22.71
N LEU A 23 -8.92 3.82 -21.52
CA LEU A 23 -7.96 4.46 -20.63
C LEU A 23 -6.54 4.26 -21.14
N ARG A 24 -5.78 5.36 -21.29
CA ARG A 24 -4.41 5.36 -21.82
C ARG A 24 -3.36 5.76 -20.78
N ASN A 25 -3.77 6.03 -19.56
CA ASN A 25 -2.94 6.55 -18.48
C ASN A 25 -2.75 5.58 -17.32
N VAL A 26 -3.05 4.30 -17.53
CA VAL A 26 -2.89 3.24 -16.53
C VAL A 26 -2.06 2.11 -17.13
N ASP A 27 -0.87 1.89 -16.57
CA ASP A 27 0.01 0.75 -16.87
C ASP A 27 -0.10 -0.30 -15.78
N THR A 28 0.29 -1.54 -16.08
CA THR A 28 0.33 -2.64 -15.10
C THR A 28 1.76 -3.12 -14.90
N LEU A 29 2.11 -3.47 -13.67
CA LEU A 29 3.43 -4.00 -13.30
C LEU A 29 3.29 -5.20 -12.37
N LEU A 30 3.82 -6.34 -12.78
CA LEU A 30 3.90 -7.52 -11.92
C LEU A 30 5.02 -7.33 -10.91
N CYS A 31 4.71 -7.43 -9.64
CA CYS A 31 5.67 -7.37 -8.54
C CYS A 31 5.98 -8.77 -7.96
N THR A 32 6.90 -8.82 -7.00
CA THR A 32 7.21 -10.02 -6.22
C THR A 32 6.69 -9.88 -4.79
N ALA A 33 6.76 -10.95 -3.99
CA ALA A 33 6.33 -10.91 -2.59
C ALA A 33 7.16 -9.94 -1.72
N ASP A 34 8.35 -9.57 -2.17
CA ASP A 34 9.30 -8.77 -1.41
C ASP A 34 9.80 -7.49 -2.13
N SER A 35 9.26 -7.19 -3.32
CA SER A 35 9.64 -6.02 -4.11
C SER A 35 8.49 -5.50 -4.96
N THR A 36 8.35 -4.18 -5.05
CA THR A 36 7.39 -3.51 -5.94
C THR A 36 7.79 -3.53 -7.41
N GLU A 37 9.05 -3.87 -7.73
CA GLU A 37 9.65 -3.85 -9.07
C GLU A 37 9.64 -2.47 -9.77
N LEU A 38 9.24 -1.42 -9.06
CA LEU A 38 9.29 -0.05 -9.56
C LEU A 38 10.74 0.45 -9.67
N GLN A 39 11.00 1.25 -10.69
CA GLN A 39 12.33 1.87 -10.88
C GLN A 39 12.63 2.87 -9.76
N PRO A 40 13.88 3.02 -9.33
CA PRO A 40 14.27 4.03 -8.34
C PRO A 40 13.85 5.45 -8.78
N GLU A 41 13.38 6.24 -7.81
CA GLU A 41 13.03 7.66 -8.00
C GLU A 41 12.08 7.94 -9.17
N SER A 42 11.17 6.99 -9.46
CA SER A 42 10.27 7.05 -10.62
C SER A 42 8.86 7.54 -10.30
N ILE A 43 8.47 7.52 -9.02
CA ILE A 43 7.11 7.88 -8.61
C ILE A 43 7.11 8.99 -7.57
N ASP A 44 6.05 9.80 -7.59
CA ASP A 44 5.84 10.91 -6.66
C ASP A 44 4.88 10.53 -5.52
N PHE A 45 4.02 9.54 -5.79
CA PHE A 45 2.94 9.15 -4.88
C PHE A 45 2.64 7.65 -5.00
N ALA A 46 2.41 7.01 -3.85
CA ALA A 46 1.91 5.64 -3.77
C ALA A 46 0.62 5.59 -2.94
N PHE A 47 -0.28 4.69 -3.33
CA PHE A 47 -1.54 4.45 -2.64
C PHE A 47 -1.70 2.96 -2.37
N ILE A 48 -1.83 2.59 -1.10
CA ILE A 48 -2.01 1.22 -0.62
C ILE A 48 -3.30 1.18 0.18
N CYS A 49 -4.29 0.43 -0.31
CA CYS A 49 -5.61 0.35 0.31
C CYS A 49 -6.03 -1.10 0.49
N ASP A 50 -6.32 -1.51 1.72
CA ASP A 50 -6.73 -2.86 2.10
C ASP A 50 -5.81 -3.95 1.54
N THR A 51 -4.50 -3.64 1.48
CA THR A 51 -3.49 -4.49 0.84
C THR A 51 -2.28 -4.72 1.74
N TYR A 52 -1.94 -3.75 2.59
CA TYR A 52 -0.73 -3.83 3.43
C TYR A 52 -0.72 -5.07 4.34
N HIS A 53 -1.86 -5.44 4.88
CA HIS A 53 -1.99 -6.63 5.74
C HIS A 53 -1.69 -7.96 5.02
N HIS A 54 -1.66 -7.95 3.69
CA HIS A 54 -1.27 -9.12 2.87
C HIS A 54 0.24 -9.20 2.59
N PHE A 55 1.02 -8.15 2.88
CA PHE A 55 2.46 -8.19 2.60
C PHE A 55 3.14 -9.28 3.41
N GLU A 56 3.71 -10.26 2.70
CA GLU A 56 4.46 -11.36 3.30
C GLU A 56 5.82 -10.88 3.84
N TYR A 57 6.47 -9.96 3.11
CA TYR A 57 7.74 -9.35 3.50
C TYR A 57 7.62 -7.81 3.55
N PRO A 58 6.85 -7.26 4.52
CA PRO A 58 6.48 -5.85 4.52
C PRO A 58 7.67 -4.90 4.51
N THR A 59 8.71 -5.18 5.31
CA THR A 59 9.92 -4.35 5.36
C THR A 59 10.66 -4.32 4.02
N LYS A 60 10.78 -5.46 3.33
CA LYS A 60 11.42 -5.51 2.01
C LYS A 60 10.59 -4.77 0.96
N THR A 61 9.27 -5.02 0.92
CA THR A 61 8.34 -4.34 0.01
C THR A 61 8.36 -2.84 0.23
N MET A 62 8.27 -2.37 1.48
CA MET A 62 8.32 -0.94 1.79
C MET A 62 9.69 -0.31 1.53
N THR A 63 10.80 -1.04 1.72
CA THR A 63 12.13 -0.57 1.33
C THR A 63 12.24 -0.43 -0.19
N SER A 64 11.65 -1.34 -0.97
CA SER A 64 11.61 -1.21 -2.44
C SER A 64 10.78 -0.01 -2.87
N LEU A 65 9.64 0.22 -2.22
CA LEU A 65 8.78 1.38 -2.45
C LEU A 65 9.49 2.69 -2.06
N PHE A 66 10.21 2.71 -0.93
CA PHE A 66 11.00 3.86 -0.51
C PHE A 66 12.04 4.26 -1.56
N ARG A 67 12.72 3.28 -2.17
CA ARG A 67 13.66 3.55 -3.27
C ARG A 67 12.97 4.08 -4.52
N ALA A 68 11.78 3.58 -4.82
CA ALA A 68 11.01 3.99 -5.99
C ALA A 68 10.44 5.42 -5.87
N LEU A 69 10.13 5.87 -4.68
CA LEU A 69 9.68 7.24 -4.43
C LEU A 69 10.81 8.25 -4.62
N LYS A 70 10.51 9.37 -5.24
CA LYS A 70 11.36 10.56 -5.24
C LYS A 70 11.46 11.16 -3.84
N SER A 71 12.49 11.97 -3.57
CA SER A 71 12.57 12.77 -2.32
C SER A 71 11.33 13.66 -2.19
N GLY A 72 10.74 13.71 -1.02
CA GLY A 72 9.46 14.38 -0.77
C GLY A 72 8.22 13.59 -1.24
N GLY A 73 8.40 12.47 -1.91
CA GLY A 73 7.32 11.60 -2.36
C GLY A 73 6.53 11.01 -1.19
N ARG A 74 5.25 10.75 -1.40
CA ARG A 74 4.32 10.36 -0.33
C ARG A 74 3.72 8.98 -0.57
N VAL A 75 3.40 8.29 0.52
CA VAL A 75 2.58 7.08 0.49
C VAL A 75 1.38 7.24 1.41
N VAL A 76 0.20 6.90 0.90
CA VAL A 76 -1.01 6.76 1.70
C VAL A 76 -1.24 5.28 1.96
N VAL A 77 -1.48 4.95 3.21
CA VAL A 77 -1.85 3.60 3.65
C VAL A 77 -3.21 3.66 4.32
N ILE A 78 -4.15 2.92 3.76
CA ILE A 78 -5.48 2.68 4.34
C ILE A 78 -5.56 1.19 4.62
N ASP A 79 -5.86 0.83 5.86
CA ASP A 79 -6.04 -0.57 6.22
C ASP A 79 -6.98 -0.72 7.43
N PHE A 80 -7.41 -1.95 7.73
CA PHE A 80 -8.41 -2.22 8.76
C PHE A 80 -7.92 -1.90 10.18
N LYS A 81 -8.79 -1.26 10.95
CA LYS A 81 -8.61 -1.13 12.40
C LYS A 81 -8.79 -2.50 13.05
N ARG A 82 -7.68 -3.12 13.47
CA ARG A 82 -7.68 -4.41 14.18
C ARG A 82 -7.55 -4.16 15.68
N VAL A 83 -8.69 -4.07 16.36
CA VAL A 83 -8.78 -3.78 17.79
C VAL A 83 -9.57 -4.88 18.48
N GLU A 84 -8.97 -5.50 19.49
CA GLU A 84 -9.60 -6.57 20.27
C GLU A 84 -10.90 -6.07 20.93
N GLY A 85 -11.96 -6.87 20.84
CA GLY A 85 -13.28 -6.54 21.39
C GLY A 85 -14.07 -5.50 20.58
N GLN A 86 -13.51 -4.91 19.52
CA GLN A 86 -14.18 -3.90 18.68
C GLN A 86 -14.30 -4.33 17.23
N SER A 87 -13.24 -4.89 16.66
CA SER A 87 -13.21 -5.34 15.27
C SER A 87 -14.00 -6.63 15.08
N THR A 88 -14.50 -6.84 13.85
CA THR A 88 -15.23 -8.05 13.49
C THR A 88 -14.36 -9.30 13.60
N PRO A 89 -14.95 -10.50 13.83
CA PRO A 89 -14.20 -11.75 13.83
C PRO A 89 -13.40 -11.97 12.52
N TRP A 90 -13.94 -11.52 11.39
CA TRP A 90 -13.26 -11.59 10.10
C TRP A 90 -11.96 -10.75 10.12
N VAL A 91 -12.01 -9.49 10.52
CA VAL A 91 -10.82 -8.62 10.65
C VAL A 91 -9.81 -9.24 11.60
N MET A 92 -10.26 -9.73 12.76
CA MET A 92 -9.38 -10.32 13.77
C MET A 92 -8.65 -11.58 13.29
N SER A 93 -9.25 -12.36 12.39
CA SER A 93 -8.64 -13.56 11.81
C SER A 93 -7.84 -13.31 10.53
N HIS A 94 -8.19 -12.27 9.78
CA HIS A 94 -7.65 -12.00 8.45
C HIS A 94 -6.48 -11.02 8.45
N VAL A 95 -6.58 -9.95 9.23
CA VAL A 95 -5.56 -8.90 9.33
C VAL A 95 -4.48 -9.33 10.31
N ARG A 96 -3.22 -9.43 9.87
CA ARG A 96 -2.11 -10.02 10.64
C ARG A 96 -1.71 -9.25 11.91
N ALA A 97 -1.92 -7.93 11.93
CA ALA A 97 -1.55 -7.07 13.07
C ALA A 97 -2.35 -5.77 13.09
N GLY A 98 -2.27 -5.03 14.19
CA GLY A 98 -2.88 -3.71 14.34
C GLY A 98 -2.09 -2.59 13.66
N GLN A 99 -2.68 -1.39 13.62
CA GLN A 99 -2.11 -0.20 13.01
C GLN A 99 -0.69 0.11 13.52
N GLU A 100 -0.47 -0.02 14.83
CA GLU A 100 0.80 0.30 15.50
C GLU A 100 1.98 -0.55 14.97
N VAL A 101 1.72 -1.81 14.61
CA VAL A 101 2.74 -2.70 14.04
C VAL A 101 3.06 -2.27 12.61
N PHE A 102 2.04 -2.03 11.79
CA PHE A 102 2.21 -1.62 10.40
C PHE A 102 2.88 -0.25 10.28
N GLU A 103 2.48 0.70 11.13
CA GLU A 103 3.12 2.01 11.22
C GLU A 103 4.61 1.89 11.56
N LYS A 104 4.95 1.07 12.56
CA LYS A 104 6.34 0.84 12.95
C LYS A 104 7.15 0.23 11.80
N GLU A 105 6.63 -0.77 11.11
CA GLU A 105 7.30 -1.38 9.95
C GLU A 105 7.63 -0.35 8.85
N ILE A 106 6.70 0.58 8.59
CA ILE A 106 6.88 1.65 7.60
C ILE A 106 7.94 2.66 8.07
N LEU A 107 7.86 3.09 9.32
CA LEU A 107 8.83 4.02 9.90
C LEU A 107 10.25 3.44 9.94
N ASP A 108 10.39 2.15 10.25
CA ASP A 108 11.69 1.45 10.25
C ASP A 108 12.34 1.39 8.85
N CYS A 109 11.56 1.58 7.77
CA CYS A 109 12.05 1.69 6.40
C CYS A 109 12.55 3.12 6.03
N GLY A 110 12.51 4.07 6.95
CA GLY A 110 13.01 5.44 6.76
C GLY A 110 11.94 6.47 6.39
N PHE A 111 10.67 6.08 6.31
CA PHE A 111 9.57 7.02 6.12
C PHE A 111 9.34 7.89 7.36
N THR A 112 8.79 9.08 7.14
CA THR A 112 8.30 9.97 8.19
C THR A 112 6.78 10.03 8.12
N LYS A 113 6.09 9.83 9.24
CA LYS A 113 4.63 10.01 9.31
C LYS A 113 4.32 11.50 9.24
N LEU A 114 3.47 11.89 8.27
CA LEU A 114 3.00 13.27 8.12
C LEU A 114 1.65 13.49 8.78
N GLU A 115 0.73 12.55 8.59
CA GLU A 115 -0.66 12.77 8.95
C GLU A 115 -1.35 11.44 9.27
N GLN A 116 -2.35 11.52 10.14
CA GLN A 116 -3.38 10.52 10.34
C GLN A 116 -4.73 11.22 10.23
N LYS A 117 -5.60 10.73 9.38
CA LYS A 117 -6.98 11.23 9.28
C LYS A 117 -7.83 10.44 10.27
N GLU A 118 -8.21 11.10 11.36
CA GLU A 118 -9.15 10.53 12.31
C GLU A 118 -10.58 10.57 11.76
N ASP A 119 -11.37 9.57 12.08
CA ASP A 119 -12.80 9.48 11.78
C ASP A 119 -13.21 9.65 10.31
N LEU A 120 -12.26 9.63 9.38
CA LEU A 120 -12.55 9.69 7.94
C LEU A 120 -13.22 8.40 7.46
N LEU A 121 -12.78 7.26 7.99
CA LEU A 121 -13.28 5.94 7.64
C LEU A 121 -13.72 5.19 8.92
N LYS A 122 -14.84 4.47 8.81
CA LYS A 122 -15.42 3.78 9.96
C LYS A 122 -14.57 2.61 10.43
N GLU A 123 -14.17 1.75 9.51
CA GLU A 123 -13.51 0.47 9.79
C GLU A 123 -12.00 0.48 9.48
N ASN A 124 -11.51 1.54 8.83
CA ASN A 124 -10.13 1.66 8.40
C ASN A 124 -9.47 2.88 9.05
N TYR A 125 -8.16 2.80 9.23
CA TYR A 125 -7.33 3.97 9.48
C TYR A 125 -6.80 4.53 8.15
N PHE A 126 -6.42 5.79 8.16
CA PHE A 126 -5.84 6.51 7.02
C PHE A 126 -4.56 7.21 7.47
N LEU A 127 -3.43 6.75 6.95
CA LEU A 127 -2.11 7.26 7.30
C LEU A 127 -1.40 7.83 6.07
N VAL A 128 -0.68 8.92 6.25
CA VAL A 128 0.17 9.53 5.23
C VAL A 128 1.61 9.53 5.72
N PHE A 129 2.50 8.98 4.91
CA PHE A 129 3.94 9.00 5.13
C PHE A 129 4.65 9.70 3.99
N GLN A 130 5.89 10.13 4.25
CA GLN A 130 6.76 10.79 3.28
C GLN A 130 8.16 10.19 3.30
N LYS A 131 8.76 10.05 2.12
CA LYS A 131 10.21 9.89 1.99
C LYS A 131 10.86 11.25 2.18
N PRO A 132 11.76 11.44 3.15
CA PRO A 132 12.48 12.71 3.36
C PRO A 132 13.26 13.17 2.13
#